data_0c2ede9d51e017ee8d01438579ba7593
#
_entry.id   0c2ede9d51e017ee8d01438579ba7593
#
_cell.length_a   1.000
_cell.length_b   1.000
_cell.length_c   1.000
_cell.angle_alpha   90.00
_cell.angle_beta   90.00
_cell.angle_gamma   90.00
#
_symmetry.space_group_name_H-M   'P 1'
#
loop_
_entity.id
_entity.type
_entity.pdbx_description
1 polymer ?
#
loop_
_entity_poly.entity_id
_entity_poly.type
_entity_poly.pdbx_seq_one_letter_code
_entity_poly.pdbx_strand_id
1 'polypeptide(L)'
;MKAFFLNSMLVADLAAGTLQRQPLPQKAFEAGDLSVLAELFPGDVVIAAGRLSGSYAPSSSVLALYAGGKGAIVKGHSAPALRRCGLDAVVIKGHAASPCGLVLDEKAAALVPAEPSAEVLAQRAALERGAKLLRGTYADTQAVCIVTGPAAFLGSRAAALAVEPGLAPRSAELALALAARRVAGICFNGARPFLSPVPLDDPARTSAKVERLTASSLAALIKVAKPDFAGKAPAAVGRSVACFGCTAPCGFWMPVKGGHAASTGIMGLAALCEAGAPDGRIAEVLALACRFGLDPEGLAALAKGDLPDSLVACVQAASAVPAMDMGLDIVRKGAFFGVCPFYLKRFPEALDHLEKYQAQA
;
A
#
# COMPACT_ATOMS: atom_id res chain seq x y z
N MET A 1 -0.97 -18.34 19.42
CA MET A 1 -1.33 -17.89 18.04
C MET A 1 -2.53 -16.94 17.95
N LYS A 2 -3.56 -17.11 18.79
CA LYS A 2 -4.77 -16.26 18.78
C LYS A 2 -4.53 -14.78 19.13
N ALA A 3 -3.42 -14.46 19.77
CA ALA A 3 -3.13 -13.10 20.26
C ALA A 3 -2.78 -12.06 19.18
N PHE A 4 -2.56 -12.47 17.93
CA PHE A 4 -2.12 -11.57 16.85
C PHE A 4 -3.26 -10.98 16.02
N PHE A 5 -4.46 -11.50 16.15
CA PHE A 5 -5.64 -10.99 15.47
C PHE A 5 -6.61 -10.35 16.45
N LEU A 6 -7.27 -9.29 16.00
CA LEU A 6 -8.37 -8.64 16.71
C LEU A 6 -9.67 -9.46 16.59
N ASN A 7 -9.65 -10.51 15.75
CA ASN A 7 -10.79 -11.33 15.37
C ASN A 7 -11.97 -10.49 14.85
N SER A 8 -11.67 -9.51 14.01
CA SER A 8 -12.68 -8.59 13.52
C SER A 8 -12.43 -8.22 12.05
N MET A 9 -13.45 -8.30 11.23
CA MET A 9 -13.43 -7.79 9.86
C MET A 9 -14.67 -6.93 9.59
N LEU A 10 -14.55 -6.06 8.57
CA LEU A 10 -15.66 -5.33 8.00
C LEU A 10 -16.07 -5.98 6.68
N VAL A 11 -17.35 -6.23 6.50
CA VAL A 11 -17.95 -6.55 5.21
C VAL A 11 -18.72 -5.32 4.73
N ALA A 12 -18.29 -4.74 3.62
CA ALA A 12 -18.92 -3.62 2.94
C ALA A 12 -19.65 -4.15 1.70
N ASP A 13 -20.94 -4.31 1.77
CA ASP A 13 -21.78 -4.63 0.61
C ASP A 13 -22.23 -3.33 -0.05
N LEU A 14 -21.58 -3.00 -1.16
CA LEU A 14 -21.80 -1.75 -1.88
C LEU A 14 -23.16 -1.74 -2.60
N ALA A 15 -23.66 -2.89 -3.03
CA ALA A 15 -24.93 -2.98 -3.71
C ALA A 15 -26.11 -2.78 -2.72
N ALA A 16 -25.99 -3.37 -1.54
CA ALA A 16 -26.97 -3.21 -0.46
C ALA A 16 -26.77 -1.91 0.34
N GLY A 17 -25.63 -1.23 0.20
CA GLY A 17 -25.27 -0.08 1.02
C GLY A 17 -25.03 -0.42 2.49
N THR A 18 -24.72 -1.69 2.83
CA THR A 18 -24.56 -2.14 4.21
C THR A 18 -23.10 -2.31 4.61
N LEU A 19 -22.78 -1.94 5.83
CA LEU A 19 -21.46 -2.02 6.43
C LEU A 19 -21.56 -2.77 7.75
N GLN A 20 -21.04 -4.00 7.78
CA GLN A 20 -21.19 -4.89 8.93
C GLN A 20 -19.85 -5.31 9.49
N ARG A 21 -19.61 -5.03 10.76
CA ARG A 21 -18.49 -5.61 11.52
C ARG A 21 -18.88 -6.98 12.01
N GLN A 22 -18.00 -7.94 11.80
CA GLN A 22 -18.22 -9.32 12.23
C GLN A 22 -16.90 -10.00 12.60
N PRO A 23 -16.93 -11.11 13.35
CA PRO A 23 -15.74 -11.93 13.57
C PRO A 23 -15.14 -12.43 12.26
N LEU A 24 -13.85 -12.72 12.27
CA LEU A 24 -13.21 -13.44 11.16
C LEU A 24 -13.88 -14.82 10.99
N PRO A 25 -14.02 -15.33 9.76
CA PRO A 25 -14.42 -16.72 9.55
C PRO A 25 -13.48 -17.66 10.30
N GLN A 26 -14.04 -18.69 10.94
CA GLN A 26 -13.30 -19.64 11.78
C GLN A 26 -12.11 -20.23 11.03
N LYS A 27 -12.27 -20.62 9.75
CA LYS A 27 -11.19 -21.14 8.90
C LYS A 27 -10.00 -20.17 8.80
N ALA A 28 -10.24 -18.87 8.61
CA ALA A 28 -9.18 -17.86 8.51
C ALA A 28 -8.53 -17.59 9.87
N PHE A 29 -9.31 -17.55 10.93
CA PHE A 29 -8.83 -17.32 12.29
C PHE A 29 -7.97 -18.50 12.79
N GLU A 30 -8.41 -19.74 12.57
CA GLU A 30 -7.67 -20.95 12.96
C GLU A 30 -6.40 -21.15 12.14
N ALA A 31 -6.45 -20.91 10.81
CA ALA A 31 -5.28 -20.95 9.96
C ALA A 31 -4.25 -19.87 10.35
N GLY A 32 -4.72 -18.78 10.94
CA GLY A 32 -3.91 -17.61 11.21
C GLY A 32 -3.37 -16.96 9.93
N ASP A 33 -4.03 -17.17 8.82
CA ASP A 33 -3.68 -16.67 7.51
C ASP A 33 -4.90 -16.02 6.85
N LEU A 34 -4.84 -14.70 6.70
CA LEU A 34 -5.94 -13.95 6.12
C LEU A 34 -6.01 -14.05 4.58
N SER A 35 -5.04 -14.69 3.93
CA SER A 35 -5.14 -15.02 2.49
C SER A 35 -6.31 -15.98 2.22
N VAL A 36 -6.69 -16.80 3.20
CA VAL A 36 -7.87 -17.65 3.18
C VAL A 36 -9.16 -16.87 2.93
N LEU A 37 -9.21 -15.59 3.30
CA LEU A 37 -10.37 -14.74 2.99
C LEU A 37 -10.57 -14.58 1.47
N ALA A 38 -9.50 -14.56 0.69
CA ALA A 38 -9.62 -14.48 -0.78
C ALA A 38 -10.28 -15.74 -1.37
N GLU A 39 -10.11 -16.90 -0.75
CA GLU A 39 -10.78 -18.15 -1.14
C GLU A 39 -12.26 -18.15 -0.70
N LEU A 40 -12.55 -17.59 0.48
CA LEU A 40 -13.92 -17.49 1.02
C LEU A 40 -14.77 -16.42 0.32
N PHE A 41 -14.13 -15.42 -0.28
CA PHE A 41 -14.74 -14.29 -0.98
C PHE A 41 -14.18 -14.13 -2.41
N PRO A 42 -14.31 -15.13 -3.29
CA PRO A 42 -13.55 -15.21 -4.55
C PRO A 42 -13.91 -14.12 -5.58
N GLY A 43 -15.10 -13.54 -5.47
CA GLY A 43 -15.58 -12.46 -6.36
C GLY A 43 -15.35 -11.05 -5.81
N ASP A 44 -14.84 -10.94 -4.59
CA ASP A 44 -14.80 -9.69 -3.84
C ASP A 44 -13.37 -9.11 -3.78
N VAL A 45 -13.27 -7.86 -3.33
CA VAL A 45 -11.97 -7.29 -2.97
C VAL A 45 -11.74 -7.53 -1.48
N VAL A 46 -10.66 -8.22 -1.17
CA VAL A 46 -10.22 -8.50 0.20
C VAL A 46 -8.98 -7.69 0.51
N ILE A 47 -9.01 -6.98 1.62
CA ILE A 47 -7.90 -6.19 2.15
C ILE A 47 -7.59 -6.74 3.53
N ALA A 48 -6.39 -7.27 3.74
CA ALA A 48 -6.04 -7.97 4.95
C ALA A 48 -4.69 -7.54 5.52
N ALA A 49 -4.65 -7.34 6.82
CA ALA A 49 -3.41 -7.11 7.56
C ALA A 49 -2.76 -8.44 7.92
N GLY A 50 -1.47 -8.59 7.64
CA GLY A 50 -0.74 -9.76 8.10
C GLY A 50 -0.62 -9.80 9.63
N ARG A 51 -0.19 -10.92 10.20
CA ARG A 51 -0.16 -11.16 11.65
C ARG A 51 0.51 -10.07 12.47
N LEU A 52 1.65 -9.57 12.01
CA LEU A 52 2.44 -8.57 12.72
C LEU A 52 2.18 -7.14 12.24
N SER A 53 1.27 -6.95 11.27
CA SER A 53 0.96 -5.61 10.75
C SER A 53 0.56 -4.65 11.87
N GLY A 54 1.23 -3.51 11.93
CA GLY A 54 1.00 -2.50 12.96
C GLY A 54 1.60 -2.84 14.33
N SER A 55 2.40 -3.89 14.44
CA SER A 55 3.17 -4.19 15.66
C SER A 55 4.51 -3.44 15.66
N TYR A 56 5.31 -3.69 16.71
CA TYR A 56 6.69 -3.19 16.78
C TYR A 56 7.70 -4.04 15.98
N ALA A 57 7.27 -5.10 15.31
CA ALA A 57 8.16 -5.85 14.43
C ALA A 57 8.68 -4.95 13.30
N PRO A 58 9.96 -5.05 12.94
CA PRO A 58 10.51 -4.22 11.87
C PRO A 58 9.75 -4.40 10.55
N SER A 59 9.46 -3.29 9.87
CA SER A 59 8.76 -3.28 8.58
C SER A 59 7.37 -3.93 8.57
N SER A 60 6.68 -4.00 9.71
CA SER A 60 5.34 -4.56 9.89
C SER A 60 4.23 -3.66 9.34
N SER A 61 4.38 -3.23 8.10
CA SER A 61 3.56 -2.19 7.46
C SER A 61 2.76 -2.69 6.26
N VAL A 62 2.64 -4.01 6.10
CA VAL A 62 2.08 -4.60 4.87
C VAL A 62 0.61 -4.92 5.03
N LEU A 63 -0.18 -4.46 4.05
CA LEU A 63 -1.49 -5.01 3.70
C LEU A 63 -1.36 -5.91 2.49
N ALA A 64 -1.99 -7.06 2.53
CA ALA A 64 -2.26 -7.88 1.37
C ALA A 64 -3.65 -7.53 0.82
N LEU A 65 -3.75 -7.36 -0.47
CA LEU A 65 -5.00 -7.10 -1.16
C LEU A 65 -5.22 -8.17 -2.23
N TYR A 66 -6.44 -8.64 -2.36
CA TYR A 66 -6.80 -9.69 -3.31
C TYR A 66 -8.07 -9.28 -4.08
N ALA A 67 -8.08 -9.54 -5.39
CA ALA A 67 -9.26 -9.39 -6.24
C ALA A 67 -9.13 -10.29 -7.47
N GLY A 68 -10.19 -11.03 -7.81
CA GLY A 68 -10.24 -11.85 -9.02
C GLY A 68 -9.09 -12.88 -9.14
N GLY A 69 -8.68 -13.50 -8.03
CA GLY A 69 -7.57 -14.46 -7.99
C GLY A 69 -6.17 -13.84 -8.08
N LYS A 70 -6.07 -12.52 -8.14
CA LYS A 70 -4.80 -11.77 -8.12
C LYS A 70 -4.60 -11.07 -6.80
N GLY A 71 -3.34 -10.86 -6.43
CA GLY A 71 -3.00 -10.16 -5.22
C GLY A 71 -1.93 -9.09 -5.44
N ALA A 72 -1.88 -8.15 -4.51
CA ALA A 72 -0.79 -7.19 -4.39
C ALA A 72 -0.49 -6.89 -2.92
N ILE A 73 0.70 -6.37 -2.69
CA ILE A 73 1.13 -5.90 -1.39
C ILE A 73 1.18 -4.38 -1.41
N VAL A 74 0.44 -3.78 -0.51
CA VAL A 74 0.50 -2.35 -0.23
C VAL A 74 1.33 -2.13 1.03
N LYS A 75 2.34 -1.30 0.90
CA LYS A 75 3.24 -0.89 1.99
C LYS A 75 2.94 0.55 2.40
N GLY A 76 3.41 0.94 3.56
CA GLY A 76 3.23 2.31 4.04
C GLY A 76 2.61 2.35 5.42
N HIS A 77 1.57 3.14 5.61
CA HIS A 77 0.91 3.34 6.89
C HIS A 77 -0.48 2.70 6.97
N SER A 78 -0.97 2.11 5.87
CA SER A 78 -2.36 1.61 5.78
C SER A 78 -2.62 0.39 6.66
N ALA A 79 -1.65 -0.53 6.82
CA ALA A 79 -1.83 -1.70 7.67
C ALA A 79 -1.96 -1.34 9.16
N PRO A 80 -1.07 -0.53 9.73
CA PRO A 80 -1.26 0.00 11.08
C PRO A 80 -2.57 0.75 11.24
N ALA A 81 -2.96 1.55 10.26
CA ALA A 81 -4.20 2.34 10.33
C ALA A 81 -5.45 1.44 10.34
N LEU A 82 -5.47 0.36 9.55
CA LEU A 82 -6.54 -0.64 9.60
C LEU A 82 -6.65 -1.27 11.01
N ARG A 83 -5.52 -1.66 11.61
CA ARG A 83 -5.47 -2.18 12.97
C ARG A 83 -5.98 -1.18 14.02
N ARG A 84 -5.67 0.09 13.85
CA ARG A 84 -6.18 1.17 14.72
C ARG A 84 -7.69 1.37 14.58
N CYS A 85 -8.29 1.00 13.45
CA CYS A 85 -9.74 0.90 13.31
C CYS A 85 -10.34 -0.34 14.00
N GLY A 86 -9.52 -1.19 14.61
CA GLY A 86 -9.99 -2.41 15.27
C GLY A 86 -10.35 -3.54 14.32
N LEU A 87 -9.72 -3.58 13.15
CA LEU A 87 -10.00 -4.55 12.11
C LEU A 87 -8.74 -5.30 11.66
N ASP A 88 -8.90 -6.57 11.33
CA ASP A 88 -7.90 -7.41 10.67
C ASP A 88 -8.05 -7.37 9.16
N ALA A 89 -9.28 -7.22 8.67
CA ALA A 89 -9.58 -7.23 7.25
C ALA A 89 -10.80 -6.38 6.89
N VAL A 90 -10.88 -6.03 5.61
CA VAL A 90 -12.05 -5.44 4.96
C VAL A 90 -12.37 -6.28 3.72
N VAL A 91 -13.63 -6.66 3.56
CA VAL A 91 -14.16 -7.32 2.37
C VAL A 91 -15.14 -6.37 1.70
N ILE A 92 -14.91 -6.07 0.42
CA ILE A 92 -15.75 -5.17 -0.37
C ILE A 92 -16.50 -6.00 -1.42
N LYS A 93 -17.82 -6.08 -1.27
CA LYS A 93 -18.74 -6.86 -2.11
C LYS A 93 -19.55 -5.95 -3.04
N GLY A 94 -19.93 -6.52 -4.18
CA GLY A 94 -20.82 -5.84 -5.10
C GLY A 94 -20.24 -4.58 -5.74
N HIS A 95 -21.14 -3.72 -6.24
CA HIS A 95 -20.79 -2.48 -6.93
C HIS A 95 -21.66 -1.34 -6.39
N ALA A 96 -21.07 -0.19 -6.15
CA ALA A 96 -21.81 0.98 -5.72
C ALA A 96 -22.67 1.56 -6.88
N ALA A 97 -23.84 2.08 -6.56
CA ALA A 97 -24.69 2.75 -7.54
C ALA A 97 -24.06 4.05 -8.08
N SER A 98 -23.32 4.75 -7.23
CA SER A 98 -22.54 5.95 -7.56
C SER A 98 -21.12 5.85 -6.97
N PRO A 99 -20.15 6.62 -7.49
CA PRO A 99 -18.80 6.63 -6.93
C PRO A 99 -18.79 6.98 -5.44
N CYS A 100 -18.05 6.20 -4.66
CA CYS A 100 -18.00 6.38 -3.22
C CYS A 100 -16.60 6.13 -2.65
N GLY A 101 -16.38 6.62 -1.45
CA GLY A 101 -15.27 6.26 -0.59
C GLY A 101 -15.75 5.47 0.61
N LEU A 102 -14.95 4.53 1.08
CA LEU A 102 -15.18 3.82 2.32
C LEU A 102 -14.36 4.48 3.44
N VAL A 103 -15.02 4.96 4.47
CA VAL A 103 -14.38 5.64 5.60
C VAL A 103 -14.61 4.83 6.86
N LEU A 104 -13.56 4.60 7.64
CA LEU A 104 -13.53 3.71 8.79
C LEU A 104 -12.89 4.39 9.99
N ASP A 105 -13.48 4.22 11.16
CA ASP A 105 -12.82 4.46 12.44
C ASP A 105 -12.93 3.25 13.37
N GLU A 106 -12.61 3.39 14.65
CA GLU A 106 -12.68 2.29 15.62
C GLU A 106 -14.10 1.86 16.01
N LYS A 107 -15.11 2.67 15.70
CA LYS A 107 -16.52 2.46 16.11
C LYS A 107 -17.46 2.28 14.93
N ALA A 108 -17.22 3.01 13.86
CA ALA A 108 -18.14 3.15 12.75
C ALA A 108 -17.46 2.95 11.39
N ALA A 109 -18.28 2.77 10.38
CA ALA A 109 -17.90 2.81 8.98
C ALA A 109 -18.98 3.55 8.19
N ALA A 110 -18.62 4.26 7.13
CA ALA A 110 -19.57 4.93 6.25
C ALA A 110 -19.10 4.87 4.78
N LEU A 111 -20.08 4.80 3.89
CA LEU A 111 -19.89 5.13 2.49
C LEU A 111 -20.13 6.64 2.32
N VAL A 112 -19.14 7.33 1.77
CA VAL A 112 -19.22 8.78 1.52
C VAL A 112 -19.18 9.04 0.02
N PRO A 113 -19.90 10.02 -0.50
CA PRO A 113 -19.76 10.42 -1.90
C PRO A 113 -18.30 10.80 -2.20
N ALA A 114 -17.73 10.21 -3.23
CA ALA A 114 -16.35 10.47 -3.64
C ALA A 114 -16.24 10.29 -5.15
N GLU A 115 -16.58 11.34 -5.89
CA GLU A 115 -16.47 11.33 -7.33
C GLU A 115 -15.01 11.15 -7.77
N PRO A 116 -14.76 10.37 -8.85
CA PRO A 116 -13.45 10.29 -9.45
C PRO A 116 -13.00 11.69 -9.86
N SER A 117 -11.97 12.17 -9.21
CA SER A 117 -11.38 13.47 -9.51
C SER A 117 -10.32 13.34 -10.59
N ALA A 118 -9.97 14.42 -11.24
CA ALA A 118 -8.86 14.47 -12.19
C ALA A 118 -7.49 14.18 -11.54
N GLU A 119 -7.41 14.26 -10.21
CA GLU A 119 -6.16 14.11 -9.46
C GLU A 119 -6.34 13.33 -8.17
N VAL A 120 -5.30 12.55 -7.81
CA VAL A 120 -5.25 11.76 -6.57
C VAL A 120 -5.44 12.62 -5.31
N LEU A 121 -4.82 13.80 -5.27
CA LEU A 121 -4.92 14.69 -4.10
C LEU A 121 -6.34 15.16 -3.82
N ALA A 122 -7.11 15.47 -4.86
CA ALA A 122 -8.51 15.88 -4.70
C ALA A 122 -9.39 14.72 -4.21
N GLN A 123 -9.17 13.51 -4.71
CA GLN A 123 -9.85 12.31 -4.20
C GLN A 123 -9.49 12.03 -2.73
N ARG A 124 -8.22 12.12 -2.37
CA ARG A 124 -7.76 11.98 -0.98
C ARG A 124 -8.44 12.98 -0.07
N ALA A 125 -8.46 14.27 -0.47
CA ALA A 125 -9.10 15.31 0.33
C ALA A 125 -10.60 15.06 0.56
N ALA A 126 -11.30 14.46 -0.41
CA ALA A 126 -12.71 14.08 -0.25
C ALA A 126 -12.87 12.97 0.80
N LEU A 127 -12.02 11.94 0.77
CA LEU A 127 -12.01 10.86 1.75
C LEU A 127 -11.67 11.36 3.17
N GLU A 128 -10.69 12.23 3.30
CA GLU A 128 -10.30 12.83 4.59
C GLU A 128 -11.41 13.70 5.18
N ARG A 129 -12.13 14.47 4.34
CA ARG A 129 -13.32 15.19 4.79
C ARG A 129 -14.40 14.24 5.30
N GLY A 130 -14.66 13.16 4.56
CA GLY A 130 -15.59 12.10 4.99
C GLY A 130 -15.19 11.47 6.33
N ALA A 131 -13.90 11.21 6.52
CA ALA A 131 -13.37 10.67 7.77
C ALA A 131 -13.54 11.62 8.96
N LYS A 132 -13.34 12.91 8.75
CA LYS A 132 -13.59 13.94 9.78
C LYS A 132 -15.07 14.02 10.16
N LEU A 133 -15.96 13.94 9.17
CA LEU A 133 -17.40 13.96 9.41
C LEU A 133 -17.86 12.73 10.19
N LEU A 134 -17.36 11.54 9.85
CA LEU A 134 -17.68 10.30 10.54
C LEU A 134 -17.32 10.38 12.03
N ARG A 135 -16.19 10.94 12.36
CA ARG A 135 -15.68 10.99 13.74
C ARG A 135 -16.33 12.07 14.59
N GLY A 136 -16.95 13.07 13.99
CA GLY A 136 -17.64 14.16 14.70
C GLY A 136 -16.74 15.03 15.58
N THR A 137 -15.42 14.88 15.51
CA THR A 137 -14.46 15.66 16.29
C THR A 137 -13.28 16.10 15.43
N TYR A 138 -12.78 17.30 15.70
CA TYR A 138 -11.56 17.86 15.10
C TYR A 138 -10.28 17.24 15.70
N ALA A 139 -10.33 16.01 16.23
CA ALA A 139 -9.14 15.37 16.74
C ALA A 139 -8.12 15.19 15.58
N ASP A 140 -6.91 15.66 15.79
CA ASP A 140 -5.74 15.60 14.91
C ASP A 140 -5.26 14.16 14.65
N THR A 141 -6.16 13.28 14.27
CA THR A 141 -5.79 11.95 13.86
C THR A 141 -5.46 11.99 12.39
N GLN A 142 -4.24 11.63 12.07
CA GLN A 142 -3.80 11.45 10.70
C GLN A 142 -4.60 10.31 10.08
N ALA A 143 -5.61 10.68 9.31
CA ALA A 143 -6.33 9.74 8.47
C ALA A 143 -5.37 9.19 7.41
N VAL A 144 -5.33 7.88 7.23
CA VAL A 144 -4.50 7.20 6.24
C VAL A 144 -5.40 6.70 5.13
N CYS A 145 -5.15 7.12 3.89
CA CYS A 145 -5.98 6.77 2.76
C CYS A 145 -5.26 5.83 1.78
N ILE A 146 -6.01 4.89 1.23
CA ILE A 146 -5.71 4.19 -0.03
C ILE A 146 -6.61 4.82 -1.08
N VAL A 147 -6.03 5.47 -2.08
CA VAL A 147 -6.76 6.16 -3.15
C VAL A 147 -6.61 5.38 -4.45
N THR A 148 -7.74 5.13 -5.12
CA THR A 148 -7.77 4.36 -6.37
C THR A 148 -7.11 5.12 -7.52
N GLY A 149 -7.18 6.45 -7.52
CA GLY A 149 -6.59 7.29 -8.55
C GLY A 149 -7.38 7.34 -9.86
N PRO A 150 -7.34 8.48 -10.57
CA PRO A 150 -8.13 8.68 -11.80
C PRO A 150 -7.70 7.76 -12.95
N ALA A 151 -6.44 7.36 -13.04
CA ALA A 151 -5.97 6.46 -14.08
C ALA A 151 -6.65 5.08 -14.04
N ALA A 152 -7.01 4.59 -12.85
CA ALA A 152 -7.73 3.33 -12.71
C ALA A 152 -9.18 3.43 -13.25
N PHE A 153 -9.85 4.56 -13.05
CA PHE A 153 -11.19 4.80 -13.61
C PHE A 153 -11.20 4.92 -15.13
N LEU A 154 -10.06 5.22 -15.75
CA LEU A 154 -9.87 5.16 -17.21
C LEU A 154 -9.38 3.78 -17.69
N GLY A 155 -9.29 2.79 -16.82
CA GLY A 155 -8.90 1.43 -17.17
C GLY A 155 -7.41 1.23 -17.46
N SER A 156 -6.55 2.12 -16.99
CA SER A 156 -5.10 2.02 -17.23
C SER A 156 -4.49 0.78 -16.57
N ARG A 157 -3.80 -0.04 -17.35
CA ARG A 157 -3.02 -1.18 -16.83
C ARG A 157 -1.72 -0.76 -16.14
N ALA A 158 -1.38 0.50 -16.18
CA ALA A 158 -0.33 1.13 -15.39
C ALA A 158 -0.89 1.86 -14.17
N ALA A 159 -2.17 1.71 -13.81
CA ALA A 159 -2.72 2.33 -12.62
C ALA A 159 -1.97 1.87 -11.36
N ALA A 160 -1.86 2.75 -10.39
CA ALA A 160 -1.31 2.43 -9.08
C ALA A 160 -2.21 3.02 -7.98
N LEU A 161 -2.34 2.29 -6.88
CA LEU A 161 -2.97 2.82 -5.67
C LEU A 161 -2.07 3.89 -5.06
N ALA A 162 -2.63 5.05 -4.77
CA ALA A 162 -1.93 6.03 -3.98
C ALA A 162 -2.15 5.75 -2.49
N VAL A 163 -1.06 5.65 -1.74
CA VAL A 163 -1.04 5.34 -0.32
C VAL A 163 -0.10 6.31 0.39
N GLU A 164 -0.08 6.32 1.70
CA GLU A 164 0.96 7.04 2.41
C GLU A 164 2.16 6.14 2.69
N PRO A 165 3.36 6.62 2.32
CA PRO A 165 3.71 8.00 1.93
C PRO A 165 3.74 8.29 0.42
N GLY A 166 3.20 7.44 -0.46
CA GLY A 166 3.26 7.70 -1.90
C GLY A 166 2.48 6.69 -2.74
N LEU A 167 3.02 6.23 -3.86
CA LEU A 167 2.38 5.23 -4.70
C LEU A 167 2.78 3.81 -4.29
N ALA A 168 1.82 2.88 -4.35
CA ALA A 168 2.06 1.45 -4.22
C ALA A 168 2.38 0.86 -5.60
N PRO A 169 3.61 0.43 -5.88
CA PRO A 169 3.97 -0.12 -7.18
C PRO A 169 3.26 -1.46 -7.42
N ARG A 170 3.02 -1.78 -8.70
CA ARG A 170 2.45 -3.05 -9.17
C ARG A 170 1.08 -3.39 -8.56
N SER A 171 0.26 -2.39 -8.31
CA SER A 171 -1.09 -2.52 -7.73
C SER A 171 -2.22 -2.28 -8.74
N ALA A 172 -1.93 -2.31 -10.04
CA ALA A 172 -2.89 -1.98 -11.10
C ALA A 172 -4.18 -2.83 -11.03
N GLU A 173 -4.05 -4.13 -10.88
CA GLU A 173 -5.19 -5.05 -10.82
C GLU A 173 -6.17 -4.69 -9.69
N LEU A 174 -5.64 -4.25 -8.57
CA LEU A 174 -6.46 -3.84 -7.43
C LEU A 174 -7.05 -2.44 -7.60
N ALA A 175 -6.28 -1.52 -8.15
CA ALA A 175 -6.79 -0.20 -8.50
C ALA A 175 -7.96 -0.33 -9.48
N LEU A 176 -7.83 -1.18 -10.51
CA LEU A 176 -8.88 -1.49 -11.47
C LEU A 176 -10.08 -2.19 -10.81
N ALA A 177 -9.84 -3.13 -9.89
CA ALA A 177 -10.92 -3.83 -9.19
C ALA A 177 -11.74 -2.90 -8.29
N LEU A 178 -11.11 -1.92 -7.63
CA LEU A 178 -11.78 -0.89 -6.86
C LEU A 178 -12.53 0.09 -7.77
N ALA A 179 -11.89 0.55 -8.85
CA ALA A 179 -12.52 1.43 -9.83
C ALA A 179 -13.75 0.79 -10.47
N ALA A 180 -13.69 -0.50 -10.85
CA ALA A 180 -14.83 -1.25 -11.37
C ALA A 180 -16.01 -1.31 -10.38
N ARG A 181 -15.74 -1.29 -9.09
CA ARG A 181 -16.76 -1.21 -8.02
C ARG A 181 -17.18 0.21 -7.68
N ARG A 182 -16.66 1.20 -8.40
CA ARG A 182 -16.86 2.64 -8.15
C ARG A 182 -16.36 3.10 -6.77
N VAL A 183 -15.30 2.46 -6.27
CA VAL A 183 -14.65 2.85 -5.00
C VAL A 183 -13.47 3.77 -5.32
N ALA A 184 -13.59 5.05 -4.98
CA ALA A 184 -12.55 6.04 -5.16
C ALA A 184 -11.40 5.89 -4.15
N GLY A 185 -11.65 5.22 -3.04
CA GLY A 185 -10.63 4.90 -2.07
C GLY A 185 -11.20 4.48 -0.72
N ILE A 186 -10.29 4.21 0.19
CA ILE A 186 -10.58 3.78 1.56
C ILE A 186 -9.78 4.64 2.51
N CYS A 187 -10.41 5.19 3.53
CA CYS A 187 -9.78 6.03 4.53
C CYS A 187 -9.91 5.41 5.93
N PHE A 188 -8.80 5.19 6.59
CA PHE A 188 -8.67 4.68 7.93
C PHE A 188 -8.40 5.83 8.90
N ASN A 189 -9.30 6.06 9.86
CA ASN A 189 -9.22 7.14 10.84
C ASN A 189 -9.31 6.63 12.29
N GLY A 190 -8.82 5.42 12.54
CA GLY A 190 -8.88 4.81 13.86
C GLY A 190 -7.88 5.43 14.84
N ALA A 191 -8.26 5.43 16.13
CA ALA A 191 -7.44 5.96 17.23
C ALA A 191 -7.04 4.90 18.26
N ARG A 192 -7.38 3.63 18.06
CA ARG A 192 -6.94 2.59 18.99
C ARG A 192 -5.43 2.59 19.14
N PRO A 193 -4.90 2.44 20.35
CA PRO A 193 -3.47 2.26 20.54
C PRO A 193 -3.00 0.98 19.83
N PHE A 194 -1.75 0.97 19.38
CA PHE A 194 -1.16 -0.25 18.88
C PHE A 194 -1.03 -1.26 20.01
N LEU A 195 -1.71 -2.38 19.89
CA LEU A 195 -1.44 -3.53 20.71
C LEU A 195 -0.24 -4.23 20.09
N SER A 196 0.91 -4.18 20.75
CA SER A 196 2.05 -4.97 20.32
C SER A 196 1.91 -6.37 20.86
N PRO A 197 1.66 -7.37 20.01
CA PRO A 197 1.72 -8.75 20.43
C PRO A 197 3.18 -9.22 20.61
N VAL A 198 4.14 -8.43 20.16
CA VAL A 198 5.57 -8.74 20.21
C VAL A 198 6.16 -8.08 21.45
N PRO A 199 6.78 -8.83 22.37
CA PRO A 199 7.47 -8.27 23.52
C PRO A 199 8.50 -7.22 23.13
N LEU A 200 8.70 -6.22 24.01
CA LEU A 200 9.62 -5.11 23.78
C LEU A 200 11.08 -5.54 23.58
N ASP A 201 11.42 -6.70 24.09
CA ASP A 201 12.77 -7.31 24.11
C ASP A 201 13.01 -8.32 22.98
N ASP A 202 12.11 -8.40 22.01
CA ASP A 202 12.24 -9.32 20.89
C ASP A 202 13.55 -9.06 20.12
N PRO A 203 14.39 -10.09 19.89
CA PRO A 203 15.63 -9.96 19.13
C PRO A 203 15.46 -9.44 17.71
N ALA A 204 14.30 -9.65 17.08
CA ALA A 204 13.95 -9.06 15.79
C ALA A 204 13.95 -7.52 15.83
N ARG A 205 13.84 -6.94 17.03
CA ARG A 205 13.77 -5.50 17.27
C ARG A 205 15.14 -4.85 17.46
N THR A 206 16.09 -5.62 17.97
CA THR A 206 17.39 -5.12 18.45
C THR A 206 18.55 -5.43 17.51
N SER A 207 18.30 -5.91 16.28
CA SER A 207 19.43 -6.18 15.41
C SER A 207 20.15 -4.88 15.09
N ALA A 208 21.24 -4.62 15.77
CA ALA A 208 22.16 -3.49 15.53
C ALA A 208 22.66 -3.45 14.06
N LYS A 209 22.52 -4.53 13.31
CA LYS A 209 22.71 -4.57 11.85
C LYS A 209 21.72 -3.70 11.12
N VAL A 210 20.52 -3.53 11.62
CA VAL A 210 19.46 -2.74 11.00
C VAL A 210 19.82 -1.25 11.04
N GLU A 211 20.43 -0.75 12.09
CA GLU A 211 20.89 0.64 12.18
C GLU A 211 21.97 0.98 11.13
N ARG A 212 22.82 0.03 10.78
CA ARG A 212 23.85 0.23 9.75
C ARG A 212 23.28 0.37 8.33
N LEU A 213 22.02 0.07 8.13
CA LEU A 213 21.39 0.05 6.81
C LEU A 213 20.60 1.29 6.48
N THR A 214 20.26 2.10 7.48
CA THR A 214 19.78 3.47 7.27
C THR A 214 20.82 4.33 6.54
N ALA A 215 22.09 3.92 6.57
CA ALA A 215 23.21 4.53 5.84
C ALA A 215 23.41 3.96 4.42
N SER A 216 22.57 3.04 3.95
CA SER A 216 22.72 2.49 2.59
C SER A 216 22.40 3.55 1.55
N SER A 217 23.30 3.74 0.59
CA SER A 217 23.04 4.64 -0.54
C SER A 217 21.83 4.18 -1.34
N LEU A 218 21.14 5.11 -1.98
CA LEU A 218 20.02 4.82 -2.88
C LEU A 218 20.39 3.77 -3.93
N ALA A 219 21.60 3.86 -4.49
CA ALA A 219 22.14 2.88 -5.46
C ALA A 219 22.21 1.46 -4.87
N ALA A 220 22.62 1.32 -3.61
CA ALA A 220 22.65 0.03 -2.94
C ALA A 220 21.23 -0.53 -2.73
N LEU A 221 20.27 0.31 -2.36
CA LEU A 221 18.86 -0.09 -2.22
C LEU A 221 18.24 -0.50 -3.55
N ILE A 222 18.55 0.21 -4.65
CA ILE A 222 18.09 -0.16 -5.99
C ILE A 222 18.62 -1.55 -6.36
N LYS A 223 19.91 -1.82 -6.16
CA LYS A 223 20.53 -3.12 -6.46
C LYS A 223 19.94 -4.28 -5.64
N VAL A 224 19.45 -4.04 -4.44
CA VAL A 224 18.73 -5.07 -3.67
C VAL A 224 17.39 -5.40 -4.33
N ALA A 225 16.65 -4.39 -4.79
CA ALA A 225 15.38 -4.58 -5.48
C ALA A 225 15.57 -5.17 -6.89
N LYS A 226 16.61 -4.73 -7.59
CA LYS A 226 16.96 -5.08 -8.96
C LYS A 226 18.48 -5.33 -9.06
N PRO A 227 18.94 -6.58 -8.86
CA PRO A 227 20.38 -6.91 -8.80
C PRO A 227 21.17 -6.56 -10.07
N ASP A 228 20.52 -6.64 -11.22
CA ASP A 228 21.03 -6.34 -12.55
C ASP A 228 20.96 -4.84 -12.91
N PHE A 229 20.62 -3.97 -11.97
CA PHE A 229 20.55 -2.53 -12.21
C PHE A 229 21.90 -1.95 -12.69
N ALA A 230 21.89 -1.42 -13.92
CA ALA A 230 23.04 -0.80 -14.56
C ALA A 230 22.98 0.73 -14.63
N GLY A 231 21.86 1.33 -14.24
CA GLY A 231 21.65 2.77 -14.26
C GLY A 231 22.43 3.52 -13.17
N LYS A 232 22.50 4.85 -13.30
CA LYS A 232 22.98 5.72 -12.23
C LYS A 232 21.81 6.13 -11.34
N ALA A 233 21.99 6.03 -10.02
CA ALA A 233 21.00 6.57 -9.08
C ALA A 233 20.95 8.09 -9.20
N PRO A 234 19.76 8.71 -9.20
CA PRO A 234 19.65 10.17 -9.33
C PRO A 234 20.22 10.87 -8.10
N ALA A 235 20.92 11.97 -8.34
CA ALA A 235 21.47 12.80 -7.27
C ALA A 235 20.39 13.62 -6.56
N ALA A 236 19.27 13.92 -7.24
CA ALA A 236 18.20 14.80 -6.77
C ALA A 236 17.16 14.15 -5.87
N VAL A 237 17.36 12.91 -5.40
CA VAL A 237 16.45 12.33 -4.40
C VAL A 237 16.62 13.06 -3.07
N GLY A 238 15.59 13.80 -2.68
CA GLY A 238 15.67 14.70 -1.53
C GLY A 238 15.81 13.98 -0.21
N ARG A 239 15.02 12.93 0.04
CA ARG A 239 15.14 12.11 1.25
C ARG A 239 14.48 10.75 1.08
N SER A 240 14.96 9.78 1.84
CA SER A 240 14.34 8.49 1.98
C SER A 240 13.05 8.60 2.78
N VAL A 241 12.06 7.81 2.43
CA VAL A 241 10.77 7.70 3.10
C VAL A 241 10.60 6.28 3.60
N ALA A 242 10.27 6.14 4.87
CA ALA A 242 10.03 4.86 5.51
C ALA A 242 8.53 4.54 5.59
N CYS A 243 8.19 3.27 5.42
CA CYS A 243 6.92 2.73 5.88
C CYS A 243 6.91 2.66 7.41
N PHE A 244 5.74 2.43 8.00
CA PHE A 244 5.61 2.28 9.45
C PHE A 244 6.58 1.21 9.99
N GLY A 245 7.33 1.55 11.03
CA GLY A 245 8.29 0.66 11.67
C GLY A 245 9.44 0.18 10.79
N CYS A 246 9.63 0.78 9.61
CA CYS A 246 10.66 0.34 8.68
C CYS A 246 12.00 0.98 8.99
N THR A 247 13.03 0.14 9.10
CA THR A 247 14.42 0.53 9.34
C THR A 247 15.27 0.53 8.06
N ALA A 248 14.70 0.07 6.94
CA ALA A 248 15.32 0.07 5.62
C ALA A 248 14.48 0.88 4.62
N PRO A 249 14.48 2.22 4.71
CA PRO A 249 13.63 3.09 3.93
C PRO A 249 13.97 2.99 2.44
N CYS A 250 13.16 2.25 1.68
CA CYS A 250 13.29 2.12 0.23
C CYS A 250 12.31 3.03 -0.53
N GLY A 251 11.44 3.74 0.16
CA GLY A 251 10.66 4.82 -0.39
C GLY A 251 11.54 6.06 -0.58
N PHE A 252 11.11 6.95 -1.43
CA PHE A 252 11.82 8.19 -1.70
C PHE A 252 10.85 9.35 -1.88
N TRP A 253 11.39 10.52 -1.67
CA TRP A 253 10.70 11.80 -1.81
C TRP A 253 11.57 12.71 -2.67
N MET A 254 11.00 13.29 -3.70
CA MET A 254 11.68 14.22 -4.59
C MET A 254 10.94 15.56 -4.63
N PRO A 255 11.64 16.69 -4.53
CA PRO A 255 11.02 17.98 -4.79
C PRO A 255 10.64 18.08 -6.27
N VAL A 256 9.45 18.60 -6.53
CA VAL A 256 8.93 18.88 -7.87
C VAL A 256 8.31 20.26 -7.89
N LYS A 257 8.11 20.83 -9.09
CA LYS A 257 7.44 22.11 -9.21
C LYS A 257 6.02 22.01 -8.61
N GLY A 258 5.74 22.84 -7.60
CA GLY A 258 4.45 22.85 -6.91
C GLY A 258 4.30 21.87 -5.75
N GLY A 259 5.37 21.18 -5.33
CA GLY A 259 5.29 20.26 -4.20
C GLY A 259 6.36 19.18 -4.17
N HIS A 260 5.91 17.94 -4.06
CA HIS A 260 6.79 16.77 -4.03
C HIS A 260 6.12 15.55 -4.66
N ALA A 261 6.95 14.65 -5.19
CA ALA A 261 6.56 13.31 -5.60
C ALA A 261 7.16 12.30 -4.62
N ALA A 262 6.40 11.26 -4.28
CA ALA A 262 6.85 10.22 -3.37
C ALA A 262 6.39 8.83 -3.83
N SER A 263 7.17 7.82 -3.51
CA SER A 263 6.82 6.42 -3.76
C SER A 263 7.22 5.54 -2.58
N THR A 264 6.42 4.51 -2.31
CA THR A 264 6.75 3.48 -1.31
C THR A 264 7.66 2.39 -1.85
N GLY A 265 8.12 2.49 -3.09
CA GLY A 265 8.98 1.50 -3.73
C GLY A 265 9.94 2.11 -4.71
N ILE A 266 11.03 1.39 -4.92
CA ILE A 266 12.19 1.87 -5.68
C ILE A 266 12.16 1.41 -7.15
N MET A 267 11.28 0.47 -7.52
CA MET A 267 11.28 -0.15 -8.85
C MET A 267 10.98 0.85 -9.96
N GLY A 268 9.99 1.71 -9.77
CA GLY A 268 9.66 2.74 -10.76
C GLY A 268 10.80 3.75 -10.96
N LEU A 269 11.50 4.12 -9.87
CA LEU A 269 12.69 4.95 -9.97
C LEU A 269 13.81 4.24 -10.76
N ALA A 270 14.04 2.95 -10.48
CA ALA A 270 15.03 2.16 -11.20
C ALA A 270 14.72 2.11 -12.71
N ALA A 271 13.46 1.89 -13.08
CA ALA A 271 13.03 1.85 -14.48
C ALA A 271 13.28 3.18 -15.22
N LEU A 272 12.99 4.32 -14.58
CA LEU A 272 13.28 5.64 -15.16
C LEU A 272 14.79 5.88 -15.32
N CYS A 273 15.60 5.49 -14.34
CA CYS A 273 17.06 5.60 -14.43
C CYS A 273 17.64 4.73 -15.55
N GLU A 274 17.15 3.51 -15.72
CA GLU A 274 17.57 2.61 -16.80
C GLU A 274 17.14 3.10 -18.17
N ALA A 275 15.99 3.74 -18.27
CA ALA A 275 15.56 4.42 -19.48
C ALA A 275 16.44 5.64 -19.81
N GLY A 276 17.37 6.02 -18.93
CA GLY A 276 18.31 7.11 -19.12
C GLY A 276 17.71 8.50 -18.95
N ALA A 277 16.69 8.62 -18.10
CA ALA A 277 16.10 9.91 -17.76
C ALA A 277 17.07 10.77 -16.96
N PRO A 278 17.26 12.06 -17.29
CA PRO A 278 17.97 12.98 -16.40
C PRO A 278 17.14 13.30 -15.15
N ASP A 279 17.80 13.71 -14.07
CA ASP A 279 17.16 13.91 -12.74
C ASP A 279 15.91 14.78 -12.79
N GLY A 280 15.93 15.90 -13.52
CA GLY A 280 14.78 16.78 -13.67
C GLY A 280 13.59 16.06 -14.33
N ARG A 281 13.85 15.25 -15.35
CA ARG A 281 12.81 14.45 -16.03
C ARG A 281 12.25 13.36 -15.13
N ILE A 282 13.09 12.72 -14.33
CA ILE A 282 12.63 11.74 -13.33
C ILE A 282 11.61 12.40 -12.38
N ALA A 283 11.95 13.59 -11.88
CA ALA A 283 11.07 14.32 -10.96
C ALA A 283 9.71 14.65 -11.62
N GLU A 284 9.73 15.12 -12.87
CA GLU A 284 8.51 15.44 -13.62
C GLU A 284 7.63 14.22 -13.88
N VAL A 285 8.21 13.09 -14.31
CA VAL A 285 7.47 11.83 -14.54
C VAL A 285 6.87 11.30 -13.23
N LEU A 286 7.63 11.37 -12.14
CA LEU A 286 7.12 10.97 -10.81
C LEU A 286 5.99 11.90 -10.33
N ALA A 287 6.06 13.19 -10.65
CA ALA A 287 4.96 14.12 -10.34
C ALA A 287 3.67 13.74 -11.08
N LEU A 288 3.75 13.42 -12.37
CA LEU A 288 2.61 12.92 -13.16
C LEU A 288 2.08 11.59 -12.59
N ALA A 289 2.97 10.66 -12.23
CA ALA A 289 2.61 9.40 -11.62
C ALA A 289 1.79 9.61 -10.34
N CYS A 290 2.28 10.46 -9.44
CA CYS A 290 1.59 10.79 -8.18
C CYS A 290 0.27 11.54 -8.41
N ARG A 291 0.24 12.44 -9.39
CA ARG A 291 -0.94 13.22 -9.72
C ARG A 291 -2.09 12.35 -10.20
N PHE A 292 -1.82 11.37 -11.05
CA PHE A 292 -2.83 10.59 -11.76
C PHE A 292 -3.02 9.17 -11.22
N GLY A 293 -2.21 8.73 -10.26
CA GLY A 293 -2.26 7.36 -9.74
C GLY A 293 -1.76 6.35 -10.78
N LEU A 294 -0.61 6.62 -11.38
CA LEU A 294 0.07 5.75 -12.33
C LEU A 294 1.34 5.16 -11.72
N ASP A 295 1.67 3.92 -12.08
CA ASP A 295 2.93 3.31 -11.69
C ASP A 295 4.09 3.94 -12.47
N PRO A 296 5.11 4.49 -11.82
CA PRO A 296 6.25 5.10 -12.51
C PRO A 296 6.99 4.13 -13.44
N GLU A 297 6.97 2.82 -13.17
CA GLU A 297 7.54 1.79 -14.04
C GLU A 297 6.83 1.79 -15.41
N GLY A 298 5.50 1.95 -15.43
CA GLY A 298 4.71 2.07 -16.65
C GLY A 298 4.94 3.35 -17.45
N LEU A 299 5.51 4.37 -16.81
CA LEU A 299 5.83 5.66 -17.43
C LEU A 299 7.30 5.76 -17.90
N ALA A 300 8.08 4.69 -17.84
CA ALA A 300 9.50 4.72 -18.20
C ALA A 300 9.76 5.21 -19.65
N ALA A 301 8.82 4.99 -20.57
CA ALA A 301 8.90 5.50 -21.94
C ALA A 301 8.95 7.04 -22.01
N LEU A 302 8.39 7.75 -21.02
CA LEU A 302 8.41 9.21 -20.93
C LEU A 302 9.78 9.78 -20.47
N ALA A 303 10.74 8.90 -20.19
CA ALA A 303 12.08 9.29 -19.76
C ALA A 303 12.77 10.26 -20.75
N LYS A 304 12.50 10.10 -22.05
CA LYS A 304 13.15 10.83 -23.15
C LYS A 304 12.21 11.60 -24.06
N GLY A 305 10.88 11.38 -23.94
CA GLY A 305 9.88 12.02 -24.79
C GLY A 305 9.30 13.30 -24.19
N ASP A 306 8.36 13.88 -24.89
CA ASP A 306 7.56 14.98 -24.35
C ASP A 306 6.65 14.48 -23.23
N LEU A 307 6.43 15.33 -22.24
CA LEU A 307 5.52 15.00 -21.14
C LEU A 307 4.09 15.29 -21.59
N PRO A 308 3.18 14.30 -21.41
CA PRO A 308 1.76 14.54 -21.61
C PRO A 308 1.24 15.57 -20.60
N ASP A 309 0.39 16.47 -21.04
CA ASP A 309 -0.22 17.52 -20.22
C ASP A 309 -1.58 17.11 -19.63
N SER A 310 -2.16 16.00 -20.10
CA SER A 310 -3.46 15.50 -19.66
C SER A 310 -3.42 14.06 -19.14
N LEU A 311 -4.38 13.72 -18.29
CA LEU A 311 -4.56 12.36 -17.76
C LEU A 311 -4.73 11.34 -18.90
N VAL A 312 -5.55 11.66 -19.92
CA VAL A 312 -5.82 10.73 -21.03
C VAL A 312 -4.54 10.44 -21.81
N ALA A 313 -3.78 11.48 -22.13
CA ALA A 313 -2.49 11.31 -22.81
C ALA A 313 -1.46 10.54 -21.97
N CYS A 314 -1.43 10.76 -20.65
CA CYS A 314 -0.59 9.96 -19.75
C CYS A 314 -0.99 8.48 -19.75
N VAL A 315 -2.29 8.18 -19.71
CA VAL A 315 -2.79 6.79 -19.73
C VAL A 315 -2.47 6.10 -21.07
N GLN A 316 -2.58 6.84 -22.19
CA GLN A 316 -2.24 6.30 -23.52
C GLN A 316 -0.73 6.03 -23.68
N ALA A 317 0.11 6.86 -23.10
CA ALA A 317 1.57 6.71 -23.14
C ALA A 317 2.09 5.65 -22.14
N ALA A 318 1.27 5.26 -21.15
CA ALA A 318 1.69 4.33 -20.11
C ALA A 318 1.64 2.89 -20.58
N SER A 319 2.71 2.14 -20.32
CA SER A 319 2.77 0.69 -20.54
C SER A 319 2.20 -0.08 -19.36
N ALA A 320 1.64 -1.26 -19.62
CA ALA A 320 1.19 -2.15 -18.57
C ALA A 320 2.35 -2.56 -17.64
N VAL A 321 2.09 -2.55 -16.34
CA VAL A 321 3.04 -2.99 -15.33
C VAL A 321 2.60 -4.36 -14.81
N PRO A 322 3.48 -5.37 -14.84
CA PRO A 322 3.13 -6.69 -14.34
C PRO A 322 2.75 -6.63 -12.86
N ALA A 323 1.71 -7.36 -12.50
CA ALA A 323 1.33 -7.55 -11.11
C ALA A 323 2.47 -8.20 -10.31
N MET A 324 2.45 -8.02 -9.00
CA MET A 324 3.38 -8.73 -8.11
C MET A 324 3.05 -10.22 -8.13
N ASP A 325 4.07 -11.05 -8.30
CA ASP A 325 3.90 -12.51 -8.19
C ASP A 325 3.72 -12.90 -6.71
N MET A 326 2.47 -13.09 -6.32
CA MET A 326 2.10 -13.53 -4.96
C MET A 326 2.46 -14.99 -4.69
N GLY A 327 2.80 -15.77 -5.72
CA GLY A 327 3.25 -17.15 -5.59
C GLY A 327 4.69 -17.27 -5.09
N LEU A 328 5.50 -16.22 -5.22
CA LEU A 328 6.85 -16.22 -4.66
C LEU A 328 6.81 -16.38 -3.14
N ASP A 329 7.57 -17.33 -2.62
CA ASP A 329 7.57 -17.69 -1.20
C ASP A 329 7.82 -16.47 -0.28
N ILE A 330 8.80 -15.62 -0.61
CA ILE A 330 9.11 -14.43 0.17
C ILE A 330 7.98 -13.39 0.16
N VAL A 331 7.20 -13.31 -0.93
CA VAL A 331 6.05 -12.40 -1.04
C VAL A 331 4.90 -12.94 -0.21
N ARG A 332 4.64 -14.25 -0.30
CA ARG A 332 3.60 -14.93 0.48
C ARG A 332 3.90 -14.85 1.98
N LYS A 333 5.13 -15.11 2.40
CA LYS A 333 5.56 -14.97 3.80
C LYS A 333 5.46 -13.51 4.26
N GLY A 334 5.84 -12.56 3.42
CA GLY A 334 5.66 -11.14 3.70
C GLY A 334 4.20 -10.76 3.94
N ALA A 335 3.29 -11.22 3.11
CA ALA A 335 1.84 -11.03 3.28
C ALA A 335 1.33 -11.67 4.57
N PHE A 336 1.72 -12.91 4.83
CA PHE A 336 1.33 -13.69 6.00
C PHE A 336 1.75 -13.01 7.31
N PHE A 337 3.02 -12.64 7.43
CA PHE A 337 3.52 -11.94 8.62
C PHE A 337 3.12 -10.46 8.66
N GLY A 338 2.73 -9.87 7.55
CA GLY A 338 2.53 -8.41 7.43
C GLY A 338 3.85 -7.64 7.40
N VAL A 339 4.94 -8.30 7.05
CA VAL A 339 6.30 -7.73 6.97
C VAL A 339 6.69 -7.55 5.51
N CYS A 340 7.39 -6.46 5.20
CA CYS A 340 7.76 -6.12 3.84
C CYS A 340 8.65 -7.20 3.18
N PRO A 341 8.27 -7.78 2.02
CA PRO A 341 9.10 -8.76 1.31
C PRO A 341 10.47 -8.23 0.92
N PHE A 342 10.58 -6.93 0.60
CA PHE A 342 11.86 -6.30 0.34
C PHE A 342 12.76 -6.31 1.58
N TYR A 343 12.19 -6.08 2.77
CA TYR A 343 12.89 -6.18 4.04
C TYR A 343 13.36 -7.63 4.28
N LEU A 344 12.50 -8.62 4.10
CA LEU A 344 12.83 -10.04 4.24
C LEU A 344 13.91 -10.50 3.24
N LYS A 345 13.85 -10.02 1.99
CA LYS A 345 14.90 -10.27 1.00
C LYS A 345 16.24 -9.69 1.41
N ARG A 346 16.22 -8.53 2.06
CA ARG A 346 17.44 -7.84 2.52
C ARG A 346 18.03 -8.46 3.78
N PHE A 347 17.18 -9.02 4.63
CA PHE A 347 17.49 -9.61 5.93
C PHE A 347 16.89 -11.01 6.06
N PRO A 348 17.47 -12.02 5.40
CA PRO A 348 16.95 -13.39 5.48
C PRO A 348 16.83 -13.90 6.90
N GLU A 349 17.79 -13.53 7.77
CA GLU A 349 17.77 -13.88 9.20
C GLU A 349 16.53 -13.38 9.95
N ALA A 350 15.90 -12.28 9.48
CA ALA A 350 14.65 -11.82 10.07
C ALA A 350 13.50 -12.80 9.83
N LEU A 351 13.50 -13.49 8.69
CA LEU A 351 12.52 -14.52 8.39
C LEU A 351 12.64 -15.70 9.33
N ASP A 352 13.87 -16.18 9.57
CA ASP A 352 14.14 -17.28 10.49
C ASP A 352 13.66 -16.97 11.92
N HIS A 353 13.83 -15.72 12.36
CA HIS A 353 13.30 -15.26 13.65
C HIS A 353 11.77 -15.23 13.69
N LEU A 354 11.12 -14.75 12.63
CA LEU A 354 9.67 -14.74 12.55
C LEU A 354 9.07 -16.14 12.53
N GLU A 355 9.69 -17.09 11.83
CA GLU A 355 9.27 -18.48 11.77
C GLU A 355 9.45 -19.19 13.13
N LYS A 356 10.58 -18.98 13.80
CA LYS A 356 10.82 -19.48 15.16
C LYS A 356 9.81 -18.92 16.16
N TYR A 357 9.53 -17.62 16.06
CA TYR A 357 8.53 -16.96 16.90
C TYR A 357 7.13 -17.54 16.68
N GLN A 358 6.79 -17.83 15.42
CA GLN A 358 5.53 -18.49 15.09
C GLN A 358 5.42 -19.89 15.71
N ALA A 359 6.51 -20.64 15.72
CA ALA A 359 6.53 -22.00 16.28
C ALA A 359 6.37 -22.02 17.82
N GLN A 360 6.75 -20.92 18.50
CA GLN A 360 6.65 -20.77 19.96
C GLN A 360 5.31 -20.19 20.42
N ALA A 361 4.57 -19.50 19.55
CA ALA A 361 3.30 -18.83 19.84
C ALA A 361 2.09 -19.70 19.48
#